data_e4dcf50bb2996fca16d64315db486588
#
_entry.id   e4dcf50bb2996fca16d64315db486588
#
_cell.length_a   1.000
_cell.length_b   1.000
_cell.length_c   1.000
_cell.angle_alpha   90.00
_cell.angle_beta   90.00
_cell.angle_gamma   90.00
#
_symmetry.space_group_name_H-M   'P 1'
#
loop_
_entity.id
_entity.type
_entity.pdbx_description
1 polymer ?
#
loop_
_entity_poly.entity_id
_entity_poly.type
_entity_poly.pdbx_seq_one_letter_code
_entity_poly.pdbx_strand_id
1 'polypeptide(L)'
;MSSRVESDARSLVEDCRIESLRLLERNLTPQGILAATPGELAEARRYTRIFGRDAAICVLAMAGSGVEALELGAVASLDALVQQQAPNGQIPKYVDPLGADADFWYLGCIDATLWWLIAVDHVQRHGAVTGLQGRWQPQVEKAIHWLLAQEHQRFFLLQQNEASDWADIMPRSGFVLYTNALWYRVKRLYALPEAEATHHHFNHLFRPFSGDLSEYARARLLRHYARRSRRNPGLYLSFVNLSFAGDEGDVFGNVLAVLCGLAGDAMAHEIVKTLRASHVDDPYPVRTVTRPIDEGHDLWRAYMGRHRQNHPHQYHNGGIWPFIGGFWVMTLASLGLQEEAREQLVGVARANEAAGWRFTEWFHGQTLQPMGMPGQSWNAAAFLCAQRMLLTGQSPI
;
A
#
# COMPACT_ATOMS: atom_id res chain seq x y z
N MET A 1 -4.70 37.78 3.41
CA MET A 1 -5.05 36.61 2.56
C MET A 1 -4.61 35.29 3.19
N SER A 2 -3.46 35.25 3.86
CA SER A 2 -2.91 34.00 4.49
C SER A 2 -3.85 33.38 5.53
N SER A 3 -4.37 34.14 6.51
CA SER A 3 -5.17 33.59 7.61
C SER A 3 -6.50 32.93 7.19
N ARG A 4 -7.13 33.45 6.13
CA ARG A 4 -8.39 32.89 5.60
C ARG A 4 -8.14 31.55 4.89
N VAL A 5 -7.07 31.47 4.09
CA VAL A 5 -6.68 30.23 3.38
C VAL A 5 -6.31 29.12 4.36
N GLU A 6 -5.59 29.48 5.45
CA GLU A 6 -5.27 28.54 6.52
C GLU A 6 -6.51 28.07 7.29
N SER A 7 -7.48 28.96 7.54
CA SER A 7 -8.75 28.63 8.15
C SER A 7 -9.54 27.64 7.30
N ASP A 8 -9.65 27.92 6.00
CA ASP A 8 -10.39 27.08 5.04
C ASP A 8 -9.73 25.70 4.91
N ALA A 9 -8.40 25.63 4.90
CA ALA A 9 -7.65 24.37 4.85
C ALA A 9 -7.86 23.52 6.12
N ARG A 10 -7.88 24.14 7.31
CA ARG A 10 -8.16 23.44 8.58
C ARG A 10 -9.58 22.90 8.64
N SER A 11 -10.57 23.70 8.17
CA SER A 11 -11.97 23.26 8.08
C SER A 11 -12.09 22.06 7.16
N LEU A 12 -11.49 22.07 5.97
CA LEU A 12 -11.52 20.97 5.02
C LEU A 12 -10.93 19.68 5.60
N VAL A 13 -9.79 19.76 6.31
CA VAL A 13 -9.16 18.60 6.95
C VAL A 13 -10.06 18.02 8.04
N GLU A 14 -10.73 18.88 8.84
CA GLU A 14 -11.67 18.41 9.87
C GLU A 14 -12.94 17.82 9.25
N ASP A 15 -13.49 18.42 8.21
CA ASP A 15 -14.63 17.88 7.47
C ASP A 15 -14.28 16.50 6.87
N CYS A 16 -13.08 16.37 6.29
CA CYS A 16 -12.59 15.09 5.76
C CYS A 16 -12.47 14.04 6.86
N ARG A 17 -12.02 14.42 8.07
CA ARG A 17 -11.96 13.51 9.22
C ARG A 17 -13.35 12.98 9.58
N ILE A 18 -14.33 13.86 9.68
CA ILE A 18 -15.71 13.53 10.02
C ILE A 18 -16.30 12.61 8.96
N GLU A 19 -16.18 12.95 7.69
CA GLU A 19 -16.71 12.16 6.58
C GLU A 19 -15.99 10.81 6.42
N SER A 20 -14.68 10.76 6.73
CA SER A 20 -13.93 9.50 6.76
C SER A 20 -14.44 8.54 7.82
N LEU A 21 -14.69 9.02 9.04
CA LEU A 21 -15.27 8.18 10.11
C LEU A 21 -16.68 7.69 9.71
N ARG A 22 -17.53 8.60 9.20
CA ARG A 22 -18.88 8.24 8.72
C ARG A 22 -18.84 7.20 7.59
N LEU A 23 -17.86 7.31 6.67
CA LEU A 23 -17.71 6.34 5.60
C LEU A 23 -17.32 4.96 6.15
N LEU A 24 -16.35 4.90 7.07
CA LEU A 24 -15.95 3.63 7.68
C LEU A 24 -17.12 3.00 8.46
N GLU A 25 -17.88 3.77 9.24
CA GLU A 25 -19.07 3.26 9.93
C GLU A 25 -20.13 2.74 8.94
N ARG A 26 -20.37 3.46 7.84
CA ARG A 26 -21.32 3.04 6.78
C ARG A 26 -20.91 1.74 6.09
N ASN A 27 -19.61 1.54 5.88
CA ASN A 27 -19.07 0.37 5.19
C ASN A 27 -18.81 -0.81 6.14
N LEU A 28 -19.00 -0.60 7.44
CA LEU A 28 -18.83 -1.65 8.44
C LEU A 28 -20.03 -2.60 8.45
N THR A 29 -19.74 -3.89 8.49
CA THR A 29 -20.72 -4.97 8.72
C THR A 29 -20.37 -5.70 10.01
N PRO A 30 -21.26 -6.56 10.54
CA PRO A 30 -20.92 -7.40 11.70
C PRO A 30 -19.71 -8.31 11.47
N GLN A 31 -19.39 -8.63 10.22
CA GLN A 31 -18.26 -9.50 9.84
C GLN A 31 -16.98 -8.72 9.60
N GLY A 32 -17.04 -7.40 9.37
CA GLY A 32 -15.89 -6.55 9.13
C GLY A 32 -16.13 -5.45 8.11
N ILE A 33 -15.08 -4.76 7.75
CA ILE A 33 -15.12 -3.61 6.84
C ILE A 33 -15.13 -4.02 5.37
N LEU A 34 -16.08 -3.51 4.60
CA LEU A 34 -16.15 -3.69 3.16
C LEU A 34 -15.16 -2.77 2.44
N ALA A 35 -14.70 -3.17 1.25
CA ALA A 35 -13.78 -2.35 0.44
C ALA A 35 -14.43 -1.03 0.00
N ALA A 36 -15.72 -1.05 -0.36
CA ALA A 36 -16.45 0.15 -0.77
C ALA A 36 -17.90 0.14 -0.27
N THR A 37 -18.53 1.31 -0.34
CA THR A 37 -19.93 1.47 0.03
C THR A 37 -20.85 0.55 -0.79
N PRO A 38 -21.74 -0.23 -0.15
CA PRO A 38 -22.68 -1.11 -0.84
C PRO A 38 -23.56 -0.38 -1.85
N GLY A 39 -23.81 -1.02 -2.99
CA GLY A 39 -24.66 -0.53 -4.08
C GLY A 39 -24.51 -1.44 -5.30
N GLU A 40 -25.37 -1.28 -6.28
CA GLU A 40 -25.41 -2.15 -7.48
C GLU A 40 -24.05 -2.28 -8.18
N LEU A 41 -23.33 -1.17 -8.35
CA LEU A 41 -22.01 -1.16 -8.97
C LEU A 41 -20.97 -1.90 -8.10
N ALA A 42 -21.00 -1.68 -6.77
CA ALA A 42 -20.09 -2.34 -5.84
C ALA A 42 -20.33 -3.86 -5.79
N GLU A 43 -21.59 -4.28 -5.80
CA GLU A 43 -21.96 -5.70 -5.91
C GLU A 43 -21.48 -6.31 -7.23
N ALA A 44 -21.80 -5.69 -8.35
CA ALA A 44 -21.44 -6.17 -9.69
C ALA A 44 -19.90 -6.33 -9.87
N ARG A 45 -19.11 -5.50 -9.18
CA ARG A 45 -17.65 -5.54 -9.20
C ARG A 45 -17.02 -6.22 -7.99
N ARG A 46 -17.82 -6.81 -7.08
CA ARG A 46 -17.40 -7.52 -5.87
C ARG A 46 -16.66 -6.65 -4.84
N TYR A 47 -16.91 -5.34 -4.79
CA TYR A 47 -16.33 -4.44 -3.79
C TYR A 47 -17.07 -4.50 -2.44
N THR A 48 -18.18 -5.23 -2.34
CA THR A 48 -18.87 -5.56 -1.09
C THR A 48 -18.27 -6.80 -0.42
N ARG A 49 -16.96 -6.96 -0.54
CA ARG A 49 -16.17 -8.02 0.09
C ARG A 49 -15.21 -7.42 1.11
N ILE A 50 -14.75 -8.25 2.04
CA ILE A 50 -13.69 -7.92 3.00
C ILE A 50 -12.38 -8.36 2.36
N PHE A 51 -11.66 -7.41 1.76
CA PHE A 51 -10.37 -7.68 1.12
C PHE A 51 -9.24 -7.70 2.16
N GLY A 52 -8.32 -8.67 2.05
CA GLY A 52 -7.22 -8.83 2.99
C GLY A 52 -6.33 -7.60 3.13
N ARG A 53 -5.97 -6.96 2.01
CA ARG A 53 -5.20 -5.71 2.00
C ARG A 53 -6.04 -4.52 2.47
N ASP A 54 -7.19 -4.30 1.85
CA ASP A 54 -8.04 -3.13 2.09
C ASP A 54 -8.52 -3.07 3.53
N ALA A 55 -9.02 -4.19 4.04
CA ALA A 55 -9.45 -4.30 5.43
C ALA A 55 -8.29 -4.08 6.40
N ALA A 56 -7.11 -4.65 6.14
CA ALA A 56 -5.95 -4.44 6.98
C ALA A 56 -5.51 -2.97 7.04
N ILE A 57 -5.51 -2.26 5.91
CA ILE A 57 -5.24 -0.81 5.87
C ILE A 57 -6.32 -0.04 6.66
N CYS A 58 -7.60 -0.42 6.52
CA CYS A 58 -8.68 0.18 7.30
C CYS A 58 -8.51 -0.06 8.81
N VAL A 59 -8.10 -1.25 9.19
CA VAL A 59 -7.82 -1.62 10.59
C VAL A 59 -6.79 -0.70 11.24
N LEU A 60 -5.75 -0.25 10.51
CA LEU A 60 -4.77 0.71 11.03
C LEU A 60 -5.40 2.04 11.47
N ALA A 61 -6.47 2.47 10.81
CA ALA A 61 -7.20 3.68 11.18
C ALA A 61 -8.27 3.41 12.24
N MET A 62 -8.97 2.27 12.14
CA MET A 62 -10.08 1.88 13.01
C MET A 62 -9.59 1.60 14.43
N ALA A 63 -8.47 0.90 14.59
CA ALA A 63 -7.85 0.67 15.88
C ALA A 63 -7.25 1.98 16.44
N GLY A 64 -7.65 2.33 17.64
CA GLY A 64 -7.28 3.61 18.27
C GLY A 64 -8.04 4.82 17.73
N SER A 65 -9.17 4.60 17.04
CA SER A 65 -10.05 5.68 16.55
C SER A 65 -10.85 6.38 17.64
N GLY A 66 -11.05 5.73 18.78
CA GLY A 66 -11.95 6.17 19.85
C GLY A 66 -13.44 5.98 19.53
N VAL A 67 -13.77 5.33 18.42
CA VAL A 67 -15.15 4.96 18.03
C VAL A 67 -15.35 3.47 18.26
N GLU A 68 -16.12 3.10 19.26
CA GLU A 68 -16.30 1.72 19.71
C GLU A 68 -16.68 0.76 18.57
N ALA A 69 -17.61 1.16 17.71
CA ALA A 69 -18.02 0.34 16.57
C ALA A 69 -16.85 0.04 15.61
N LEU A 70 -15.99 1.01 15.35
CA LEU A 70 -14.81 0.84 14.50
C LEU A 70 -13.74 -0.01 15.17
N GLU A 71 -13.52 0.15 16.48
CA GLU A 71 -12.58 -0.68 17.25
C GLU A 71 -12.99 -2.17 17.21
N LEU A 72 -14.26 -2.47 17.45
CA LEU A 72 -14.80 -3.83 17.35
C LEU A 72 -14.77 -4.34 15.90
N GLY A 73 -15.08 -3.47 14.94
CA GLY A 73 -15.02 -3.76 13.52
C GLY A 73 -13.62 -4.09 13.00
N ALA A 74 -12.59 -3.48 13.59
CA ALA A 74 -11.20 -3.82 13.28
C ALA A 74 -10.89 -5.28 13.63
N VAL A 75 -11.31 -5.72 14.82
CA VAL A 75 -11.16 -7.12 15.27
C VAL A 75 -11.97 -8.06 14.39
N ALA A 76 -13.24 -7.73 14.11
CA ALA A 76 -14.11 -8.54 13.26
C ALA A 76 -13.52 -8.73 11.85
N SER A 77 -12.94 -7.68 11.26
CA SER A 77 -12.30 -7.74 9.94
C SER A 77 -11.13 -8.72 9.91
N LEU A 78 -10.27 -8.71 10.93
CA LEU A 78 -9.15 -9.64 11.04
C LEU A 78 -9.64 -11.08 11.27
N ASP A 79 -10.69 -11.26 12.09
CA ASP A 79 -11.31 -12.56 12.36
C ASP A 79 -11.95 -13.16 11.09
N ALA A 80 -12.68 -12.36 10.30
CA ALA A 80 -13.28 -12.83 9.06
C ALA A 80 -12.25 -13.40 8.07
N LEU A 81 -11.14 -12.71 7.92
CA LEU A 81 -10.04 -13.15 7.04
C LEU A 81 -9.39 -14.44 7.54
N VAL A 82 -9.09 -14.50 8.84
CA VAL A 82 -8.38 -15.64 9.41
C VAL A 82 -9.24 -16.89 9.54
N GLN A 83 -10.57 -16.75 9.67
CA GLN A 83 -11.50 -17.88 9.63
C GLN A 83 -11.45 -18.64 8.30
N GLN A 84 -11.07 -17.96 7.24
CA GLN A 84 -10.89 -18.53 5.89
C GLN A 84 -9.43 -18.71 5.52
N GLN A 85 -8.49 -18.68 6.48
CA GLN A 85 -7.08 -18.94 6.22
C GLN A 85 -6.88 -20.30 5.56
N ALA A 86 -6.15 -20.34 4.45
CA ALA A 86 -5.83 -21.60 3.77
C ALA A 86 -5.03 -22.55 4.67
N PRO A 87 -5.10 -23.87 4.43
CA PRO A 87 -4.33 -24.86 5.22
C PRO A 87 -2.82 -24.60 5.22
N ASN A 88 -2.28 -24.02 4.14
CA ASN A 88 -0.86 -23.64 4.04
C ASN A 88 -0.51 -22.34 4.76
N GLY A 89 -1.48 -21.62 5.30
CA GLY A 89 -1.29 -20.37 6.05
C GLY A 89 -1.55 -19.08 5.28
N GLN A 90 -1.85 -19.13 3.98
CA GLN A 90 -2.17 -17.95 3.18
C GLN A 90 -3.47 -17.30 3.67
N ILE A 91 -3.48 -15.98 3.81
CA ILE A 91 -4.69 -15.19 4.01
C ILE A 91 -5.32 -14.92 2.63
N PRO A 92 -6.66 -15.07 2.50
CA PRO A 92 -7.33 -14.88 1.21
C PRO A 92 -7.23 -13.44 0.72
N LYS A 93 -7.28 -13.26 -0.60
CA LYS A 93 -7.41 -11.96 -1.25
C LYS A 93 -8.63 -11.21 -0.73
N TYR A 94 -9.77 -11.91 -0.65
CA TYR A 94 -10.98 -11.42 -0.01
C TYR A 94 -11.86 -12.57 0.49
N VAL A 95 -12.78 -12.25 1.37
CA VAL A 95 -13.85 -13.14 1.84
C VAL A 95 -15.21 -12.50 1.60
N ASP A 96 -16.21 -13.32 1.32
CA ASP A 96 -17.61 -12.90 1.25
C ASP A 96 -18.19 -12.80 2.68
N PRO A 97 -18.64 -11.63 3.14
CA PRO A 97 -19.20 -11.50 4.48
C PRO A 97 -20.52 -12.29 4.69
N LEU A 98 -21.20 -12.64 3.61
CA LEU A 98 -22.49 -13.38 3.66
C LEU A 98 -22.37 -14.84 3.27
N GLY A 99 -21.19 -15.27 2.82
CA GLY A 99 -20.97 -16.62 2.30
C GLY A 99 -19.69 -17.25 2.81
N ALA A 100 -19.47 -18.51 2.38
CA ALA A 100 -18.25 -19.25 2.68
C ALA A 100 -17.17 -19.08 1.57
N ASP A 101 -17.33 -18.12 0.66
CA ASP A 101 -16.43 -17.94 -0.48
C ASP A 101 -15.20 -17.11 -0.07
N ALA A 102 -14.02 -17.65 -0.34
CA ALA A 102 -12.75 -17.01 -0.11
C ALA A 102 -11.89 -17.12 -1.38
N ASP A 103 -11.36 -16.00 -1.85
CA ASP A 103 -10.56 -15.95 -3.07
C ASP A 103 -9.06 -16.06 -2.75
N PHE A 104 -8.41 -17.06 -3.37
CA PHE A 104 -6.96 -17.30 -3.32
C PHE A 104 -6.30 -17.15 -4.69
N TRP A 105 -7.01 -16.57 -5.66
CA TRP A 105 -6.42 -16.33 -6.98
C TRP A 105 -5.17 -15.46 -6.85
N TYR A 106 -4.06 -15.87 -7.44
CA TYR A 106 -2.76 -15.25 -7.21
C TYR A 106 -2.67 -13.78 -7.62
N LEU A 107 -3.49 -13.30 -8.56
CA LEU A 107 -3.51 -11.89 -8.95
C LEU A 107 -3.98 -11.00 -7.80
N GLY A 108 -3.15 -10.04 -7.41
CA GLY A 108 -3.46 -9.11 -6.33
C GLY A 108 -3.65 -9.78 -4.96
N CYS A 109 -2.89 -10.81 -4.63
CA CYS A 109 -3.16 -11.66 -3.46
C CYS A 109 -2.01 -11.77 -2.44
N ILE A 110 -0.76 -11.72 -2.87
CA ILE A 110 0.37 -12.01 -1.95
C ILE A 110 0.42 -11.06 -0.76
N ASP A 111 0.01 -9.83 -0.95
CA ASP A 111 0.05 -8.75 0.02
C ASP A 111 -1.05 -8.83 1.09
N ALA A 112 -2.12 -9.57 0.85
CA ALA A 112 -3.17 -9.80 1.85
C ALA A 112 -2.60 -10.39 3.15
N THR A 113 -1.71 -11.38 3.03
CA THR A 113 -1.06 -12.01 4.18
C THR A 113 -0.10 -11.05 4.89
N LEU A 114 0.66 -10.25 4.14
CA LEU A 114 1.60 -9.27 4.70
C LEU A 114 0.87 -8.16 5.46
N TRP A 115 -0.16 -7.58 4.86
CA TRP A 115 -0.97 -6.53 5.48
C TRP A 115 -1.74 -7.04 6.69
N TRP A 116 -2.28 -8.27 6.61
CA TRP A 116 -2.97 -8.88 7.75
C TRP A 116 -2.04 -9.01 8.97
N LEU A 117 -0.81 -9.48 8.77
CA LEU A 117 0.19 -9.57 9.84
C LEU A 117 0.52 -8.18 10.45
N ILE A 118 0.69 -7.15 9.61
CA ILE A 118 0.93 -5.78 10.09
C ILE A 118 -0.26 -5.27 10.90
N ALA A 119 -1.49 -5.52 10.43
CA ALA A 119 -2.69 -5.08 11.11
C ALA A 119 -2.93 -5.82 12.45
N VAL A 120 -2.62 -7.12 12.52
CA VAL A 120 -2.69 -7.89 13.78
C VAL A 120 -1.76 -7.30 14.83
N ASP A 121 -0.50 -7.04 14.48
CA ASP A 121 0.45 -6.42 15.39
C ASP A 121 -0.01 -5.01 15.81
N HIS A 122 -0.53 -4.22 14.87
CA HIS A 122 -1.05 -2.88 15.16
C HIS A 122 -2.21 -2.90 16.16
N VAL A 123 -3.22 -3.76 15.95
CA VAL A 123 -4.38 -3.89 16.86
C VAL A 123 -3.95 -4.33 18.25
N GLN A 124 -3.02 -5.27 18.36
CA GLN A 124 -2.53 -5.75 19.65
C GLN A 124 -1.77 -4.67 20.43
N ARG A 125 -1.15 -3.72 19.76
CA ARG A 125 -0.38 -2.63 20.40
C ARG A 125 -1.18 -1.35 20.63
N HIS A 126 -2.12 -1.03 19.77
CA HIS A 126 -2.78 0.28 19.71
C HIS A 126 -4.30 0.22 19.80
N GLY A 127 -4.93 -0.96 19.63
CA GLY A 127 -6.38 -1.12 19.72
C GLY A 127 -6.90 -0.93 21.14
N ALA A 128 -8.07 -0.35 21.31
CA ALA A 128 -8.74 -0.16 22.60
C ALA A 128 -9.39 -1.47 23.10
N VAL A 129 -9.62 -2.45 22.24
CA VAL A 129 -10.18 -3.76 22.62
C VAL A 129 -9.13 -4.56 23.40
N THR A 130 -9.49 -4.95 24.61
CA THR A 130 -8.60 -5.70 25.51
C THR A 130 -8.68 -7.21 25.29
N GLY A 131 -7.68 -7.95 25.80
CA GLY A 131 -7.68 -9.43 25.75
C GLY A 131 -7.32 -10.03 24.40
N LEU A 132 -6.73 -9.26 23.47
CA LEU A 132 -6.35 -9.72 22.14
C LEU A 132 -4.95 -10.36 22.09
N GLN A 133 -4.18 -10.31 23.17
CA GLN A 133 -2.85 -10.91 23.21
C GLN A 133 -2.91 -12.42 22.91
N GLY A 134 -2.17 -12.85 21.90
CA GLY A 134 -2.14 -14.25 21.48
C GLY A 134 -3.39 -14.78 20.77
N ARG A 135 -4.44 -13.95 20.57
CA ARG A 135 -5.69 -14.39 19.92
C ARG A 135 -5.47 -15.09 18.59
N TRP A 136 -4.58 -14.57 17.77
CA TRP A 136 -4.30 -15.09 16.42
C TRP A 136 -2.94 -15.80 16.32
N GLN A 137 -2.30 -16.14 17.44
CA GLN A 137 -0.93 -16.67 17.42
C GLN A 137 -0.74 -17.88 16.50
N PRO A 138 -1.60 -18.93 16.53
CA PRO A 138 -1.43 -20.09 15.62
C PRO A 138 -1.57 -19.71 14.14
N GLN A 139 -2.43 -18.73 13.84
CA GLN A 139 -2.66 -18.26 12.46
C GLN A 139 -1.53 -17.37 11.98
N VAL A 140 -0.99 -16.54 12.85
CA VAL A 140 0.22 -15.73 12.60
C VAL A 140 1.40 -16.63 12.25
N GLU A 141 1.64 -17.68 13.02
CA GLU A 141 2.71 -18.64 12.76
C GLU A 141 2.55 -19.33 11.39
N LYS A 142 1.33 -19.76 11.05
CA LYS A 142 1.04 -20.35 9.73
C LYS A 142 1.26 -19.33 8.58
N ALA A 143 0.80 -18.10 8.76
CA ALA A 143 0.97 -17.03 7.77
C ALA A 143 2.46 -16.72 7.52
N ILE A 144 3.25 -16.65 8.59
CA ILE A 144 4.71 -16.48 8.51
C ILE A 144 5.37 -17.67 7.79
N HIS A 145 5.00 -18.90 8.11
CA HIS A 145 5.53 -20.09 7.44
C HIS A 145 5.21 -20.10 5.94
N TRP A 146 3.99 -19.67 5.55
CA TRP A 146 3.62 -19.54 4.15
C TRP A 146 4.50 -18.53 3.41
N LEU A 147 4.81 -17.39 4.03
CA LEU A 147 5.69 -16.38 3.44
C LEU A 147 7.15 -16.88 3.36
N LEU A 148 7.64 -17.52 4.41
CA LEU A 148 8.99 -18.11 4.41
C LEU A 148 9.18 -19.18 3.33
N ALA A 149 8.11 -19.92 2.96
CA ALA A 149 8.15 -20.88 1.86
C ALA A 149 8.31 -20.21 0.48
N GLN A 150 8.03 -18.92 0.37
CA GLN A 150 8.20 -18.13 -0.86
C GLN A 150 9.44 -17.25 -0.82
N GLU A 151 10.14 -17.23 0.31
CA GLU A 151 11.37 -16.48 0.46
C GLU A 151 12.53 -17.17 -0.25
N HIS A 152 13.28 -16.41 -1.04
CA HIS A 152 14.51 -16.90 -1.67
C HIS A 152 15.63 -17.06 -0.65
N GLN A 153 16.08 -18.29 -0.40
CA GLN A 153 16.99 -18.67 0.68
C GLN A 153 18.39 -18.03 0.66
N ARG A 154 18.76 -17.34 -0.40
CA ARG A 154 20.04 -16.62 -0.49
C ARG A 154 19.90 -15.12 -0.33
N PHE A 155 18.79 -14.56 -0.75
CA PHE A 155 18.55 -13.11 -0.71
C PHE A 155 17.61 -12.71 0.41
N PHE A 156 16.91 -13.66 0.99
CA PHE A 156 15.92 -13.41 2.05
C PHE A 156 14.86 -12.39 1.63
N LEU A 157 14.53 -12.42 0.34
CA LEU A 157 13.50 -11.61 -0.31
C LEU A 157 12.39 -12.52 -0.82
N LEU A 158 11.14 -12.05 -0.72
CA LEU A 158 10.00 -12.74 -1.29
C LEU A 158 10.03 -12.67 -2.82
N GLN A 159 9.66 -13.78 -3.43
CA GLN A 159 9.39 -13.88 -4.86
C GLN A 159 7.89 -13.95 -5.08
N GLN A 160 7.41 -13.30 -6.13
CA GLN A 160 5.99 -13.35 -6.51
C GLN A 160 5.80 -13.59 -8.00
N ASN A 161 4.63 -14.09 -8.36
CA ASN A 161 4.15 -14.14 -9.74
C ASN A 161 3.87 -12.73 -10.27
N GLU A 162 3.83 -12.59 -11.60
CA GLU A 162 3.44 -11.32 -12.24
C GLU A 162 2.03 -10.89 -11.80
N ALA A 163 1.87 -9.60 -11.49
CA ALA A 163 0.61 -8.99 -11.07
C ALA A 163 0.01 -9.55 -9.75
N SER A 164 0.84 -10.08 -8.84
CA SER A 164 0.39 -10.74 -7.60
C SER A 164 0.24 -9.80 -6.40
N ASP A 165 0.59 -8.53 -6.52
CA ASP A 165 0.41 -7.50 -5.48
C ASP A 165 -0.80 -6.58 -5.77
N TRP A 166 -0.93 -5.49 -5.01
CA TRP A 166 -2.01 -4.52 -5.14
C TRP A 166 -2.19 -3.99 -6.57
N ALA A 167 -1.09 -3.89 -7.33
CA ALA A 167 -1.09 -3.46 -8.73
C ALA A 167 -1.32 -4.66 -9.67
N ASP A 168 -2.46 -5.31 -9.53
CA ASP A 168 -2.83 -6.60 -10.14
C ASP A 168 -2.97 -6.62 -11.67
N ILE A 169 -2.65 -5.53 -12.34
CA ILE A 169 -2.53 -5.41 -13.80
C ILE A 169 -1.25 -4.65 -14.22
N MET A 170 -0.20 -4.71 -13.39
CA MET A 170 1.15 -4.22 -13.71
C MET A 170 2.12 -5.39 -13.89
N PRO A 171 3.13 -5.27 -14.78
CA PRO A 171 4.03 -6.36 -15.13
C PRO A 171 5.14 -6.59 -14.08
N ARG A 172 4.78 -6.63 -12.82
CA ARG A 172 5.71 -6.78 -11.69
C ARG A 172 5.82 -8.25 -11.28
N SER A 173 7.04 -8.80 -11.31
CA SER A 173 7.29 -10.21 -11.00
C SER A 173 8.69 -10.44 -10.45
N GLY A 174 8.91 -11.60 -9.87
CA GLY A 174 10.18 -11.93 -9.21
C GLY A 174 10.30 -11.22 -7.87
N PHE A 175 11.40 -10.51 -7.65
CA PHE A 175 11.55 -9.66 -6.45
C PHE A 175 10.87 -8.32 -6.71
N VAL A 176 9.81 -8.02 -5.97
CA VAL A 176 9.03 -6.78 -6.14
C VAL A 176 9.24 -5.86 -4.96
N LEU A 177 9.45 -4.57 -5.24
CA LEU A 177 9.74 -3.51 -4.27
C LEU A 177 8.68 -3.45 -3.17
N TYR A 178 7.43 -3.24 -3.55
CA TYR A 178 6.27 -3.13 -2.66
C TYR A 178 6.17 -4.33 -1.70
N THR A 179 6.19 -5.54 -2.24
CA THR A 179 6.06 -6.78 -1.47
C THR A 179 7.22 -6.96 -0.49
N ASN A 180 8.44 -6.63 -0.91
CA ASN A 180 9.61 -6.78 -0.05
C ASN A 180 9.76 -5.67 0.99
N ALA A 181 9.17 -4.48 0.76
CA ALA A 181 9.05 -3.46 1.80
C ALA A 181 8.13 -3.96 2.94
N LEU A 182 6.99 -4.52 2.61
CA LEU A 182 6.07 -5.11 3.59
C LEU A 182 6.69 -6.33 4.28
N TRP A 183 7.41 -7.19 3.53
CA TRP A 183 8.08 -8.35 4.12
C TRP A 183 9.15 -7.96 5.14
N TYR A 184 9.97 -6.98 4.83
CA TYR A 184 10.94 -6.45 5.79
C TYR A 184 10.24 -5.91 7.04
N ARG A 185 9.13 -5.19 6.87
CA ARG A 185 8.34 -4.71 8.02
C ARG A 185 7.82 -5.87 8.87
N VAL A 186 7.25 -6.91 8.28
CA VAL A 186 6.81 -8.12 8.99
C VAL A 186 7.98 -8.78 9.74
N LYS A 187 9.14 -8.92 9.12
CA LYS A 187 10.33 -9.46 9.80
C LYS A 187 10.70 -8.66 11.03
N ARG A 188 10.62 -7.33 10.96
CA ARG A 188 10.92 -6.45 12.11
C ARG A 188 9.87 -6.55 13.21
N LEU A 189 8.59 -6.62 12.86
CA LEU A 189 7.49 -6.68 13.83
C LEU A 189 7.49 -7.99 14.62
N TYR A 190 7.79 -9.09 13.96
CA TYR A 190 7.76 -10.42 14.57
C TYR A 190 9.15 -10.97 14.95
N ALA A 191 10.17 -10.12 14.93
CA ALA A 191 11.55 -10.47 15.24
C ALA A 191 12.02 -11.73 14.47
N LEU A 192 11.66 -11.83 13.19
CA LEU A 192 12.04 -12.98 12.36
C LEU A 192 13.54 -12.93 12.02
N PRO A 193 14.16 -14.09 11.78
CA PRO A 193 15.56 -14.14 11.41
C PRO A 193 15.82 -13.46 10.06
N GLU A 194 17.09 -13.11 9.82
CA GLU A 194 17.59 -12.60 8.53
C GLU A 194 16.99 -11.26 8.08
N ALA A 195 16.41 -10.45 9.00
CA ALA A 195 15.90 -9.13 8.65
C ALA A 195 16.99 -8.21 8.11
N GLU A 196 18.19 -8.22 8.71
CA GLU A 196 19.34 -7.42 8.25
C GLU A 196 19.87 -7.90 6.88
N ALA A 197 19.86 -9.22 6.63
CA ALA A 197 20.21 -9.75 5.32
C ALA A 197 19.17 -9.35 4.25
N THR A 198 17.88 -9.34 4.59
CA THR A 198 16.80 -8.80 3.74
C THR A 198 17.08 -7.34 3.38
N HIS A 199 17.38 -6.50 4.37
CA HIS A 199 17.71 -5.09 4.17
C HIS A 199 18.93 -4.92 3.23
N HIS A 200 19.99 -5.67 3.50
CA HIS A 200 21.22 -5.63 2.71
C HIS A 200 20.97 -6.02 1.25
N HIS A 201 20.36 -7.18 1.01
CA HIS A 201 20.10 -7.68 -0.34
C HIS A 201 19.11 -6.82 -1.11
N PHE A 202 18.09 -6.30 -0.43
CA PHE A 202 17.14 -5.36 -1.01
C PHE A 202 17.86 -4.13 -1.57
N ASN A 203 18.67 -3.46 -0.77
CA ASN A 203 19.37 -2.24 -1.18
C ASN A 203 20.37 -2.48 -2.33
N HIS A 204 20.92 -3.69 -2.43
CA HIS A 204 21.82 -4.04 -3.54
C HIS A 204 21.09 -4.37 -4.85
N LEU A 205 19.95 -5.06 -4.77
CA LEU A 205 19.21 -5.49 -5.96
C LEU A 205 18.34 -4.37 -6.54
N PHE A 206 17.62 -3.65 -5.69
CA PHE A 206 16.72 -2.58 -6.13
C PHE A 206 17.42 -1.26 -6.39
N ARG A 207 18.67 -1.10 -5.92
CA ARG A 207 19.55 0.01 -6.25
C ARG A 207 20.88 -0.48 -6.84
N PRO A 208 20.87 -1.04 -8.04
CA PRO A 208 22.01 -1.81 -8.59
C PRO A 208 23.26 -1.00 -8.90
N PHE A 209 23.31 0.26 -8.53
CA PHE A 209 24.42 1.21 -8.78
C PHE A 209 25.19 1.58 -7.50
N SER A 210 24.69 1.16 -6.34
CA SER A 210 25.45 1.30 -5.10
C SER A 210 26.61 0.29 -5.09
N GLY A 211 27.80 0.77 -4.81
CA GLY A 211 29.10 0.12 -4.58
C GLY A 211 29.24 -1.39 -4.66
N ASP A 212 29.71 -1.97 -3.62
CA ASP A 212 30.30 -3.28 -3.53
C ASP A 212 29.39 -4.45 -3.88
N LEU A 213 29.92 -5.35 -4.78
CA LEU A 213 29.19 -6.45 -5.34
C LEU A 213 29.94 -7.78 -5.36
N SER A 214 31.08 -7.84 -4.73
CA SER A 214 31.92 -9.03 -4.74
C SER A 214 31.17 -10.28 -4.27
N GLU A 215 30.20 -10.11 -3.37
CA GLU A 215 29.40 -11.20 -2.78
C GLU A 215 28.34 -11.78 -3.71
N TYR A 216 28.01 -11.09 -4.82
CA TYR A 216 26.89 -11.43 -5.69
C TYR A 216 27.29 -11.98 -7.07
N ALA A 217 28.25 -12.88 -7.15
CA ALA A 217 28.73 -13.37 -8.44
C ALA A 217 27.59 -13.84 -9.38
N ARG A 218 26.55 -14.47 -8.85
CA ARG A 218 25.36 -14.87 -9.64
C ARG A 218 24.31 -13.76 -9.78
N ALA A 219 24.20 -12.85 -8.84
CA ALA A 219 23.34 -11.68 -8.95
C ALA A 219 23.89 -10.63 -9.95
N ARG A 220 25.16 -10.76 -10.41
CA ARG A 220 25.72 -9.92 -11.47
C ARG A 220 24.85 -9.89 -12.73
N LEU A 221 24.21 -11.00 -13.06
CA LEU A 221 23.33 -11.10 -14.23
C LEU A 221 22.09 -10.22 -14.04
N LEU A 222 21.38 -10.35 -12.90
CA LEU A 222 20.23 -9.50 -12.56
C LEU A 222 20.60 -8.02 -12.63
N ARG A 223 21.72 -7.65 -12.02
CA ARG A 223 22.21 -6.26 -12.03
C ARG A 223 22.64 -5.75 -13.41
N HIS A 224 23.20 -6.62 -14.24
CA HIS A 224 23.57 -6.24 -15.60
C HIS A 224 22.33 -5.78 -16.37
N TYR A 225 21.24 -6.51 -16.30
CA TYR A 225 19.98 -6.12 -16.95
C TYR A 225 19.31 -4.92 -16.29
N ALA A 226 19.27 -4.88 -14.97
CA ALA A 226 18.73 -3.74 -14.22
C ALA A 226 19.44 -2.43 -14.55
N ARG A 227 20.78 -2.44 -14.69
CA ARG A 227 21.57 -1.26 -15.08
C ARG A 227 21.22 -0.73 -16.47
N ARG A 228 20.81 -1.57 -17.38
CA ARG A 228 20.43 -1.17 -18.74
C ARG A 228 19.08 -0.46 -18.80
N SER A 229 18.20 -0.75 -17.84
CA SER A 229 16.84 -0.21 -17.79
C SER A 229 16.73 1.12 -17.05
N ARG A 230 17.80 1.57 -16.38
CA ARG A 230 17.76 2.70 -15.46
C ARG A 230 17.39 4.04 -16.10
N ARG A 231 16.33 4.67 -15.55
CA ARG A 231 15.90 6.03 -15.92
C ARG A 231 15.64 6.92 -14.69
N ASN A 232 15.36 6.34 -13.51
CA ASN A 232 15.10 7.05 -12.25
C ASN A 232 16.18 6.79 -11.19
N PRO A 233 17.32 7.51 -11.23
CA PRO A 233 18.46 7.24 -10.34
C PRO A 233 18.18 7.46 -8.85
N GLY A 234 17.20 8.30 -8.50
CA GLY A 234 16.81 8.62 -7.14
C GLY A 234 15.71 7.71 -6.56
N LEU A 235 15.31 6.66 -7.29
CA LEU A 235 14.30 5.72 -6.83
C LEU A 235 14.82 4.29 -6.83
N TYR A 236 14.21 3.43 -6.03
CA TYR A 236 14.35 1.99 -6.18
C TYR A 236 13.62 1.50 -7.44
N LEU A 237 14.13 0.44 -8.05
CA LEU A 237 13.43 -0.29 -9.11
C LEU A 237 12.13 -0.88 -8.56
N SER A 238 11.05 -0.90 -9.33
CA SER A 238 9.77 -1.47 -8.89
C SER A 238 9.81 -3.00 -8.76
N PHE A 239 10.63 -3.66 -9.59
CA PHE A 239 10.90 -5.09 -9.47
C PHE A 239 12.22 -5.48 -10.16
N VAL A 240 12.73 -6.64 -9.77
CA VAL A 240 13.90 -7.28 -10.39
C VAL A 240 13.56 -8.74 -10.67
N ASN A 241 13.54 -9.09 -11.97
CA ASN A 241 13.43 -10.47 -12.45
C ASN A 241 14.65 -10.77 -13.33
N LEU A 242 14.82 -12.00 -13.80
CA LEU A 242 16.05 -12.46 -14.48
C LEU A 242 16.58 -11.50 -15.54
N SER A 243 15.78 -11.14 -16.52
CA SER A 243 16.16 -10.25 -17.63
C SER A 243 15.38 -8.94 -17.67
N PHE A 244 14.47 -8.74 -16.73
CA PHE A 244 13.62 -7.56 -16.66
C PHE A 244 13.80 -6.86 -15.31
N ALA A 245 13.71 -5.55 -15.32
CA ALA A 245 13.62 -4.73 -14.13
C ALA A 245 12.72 -3.54 -14.45
N GLY A 246 11.86 -3.20 -13.49
CA GLY A 246 10.96 -2.07 -13.64
C GLY A 246 11.59 -0.79 -13.11
N ASP A 247 11.62 0.26 -13.93
CA ASP A 247 12.06 1.60 -13.52
C ASP A 247 11.05 2.69 -13.89
N GLU A 248 9.79 2.31 -14.02
CA GLU A 248 8.68 3.23 -14.20
C GLU A 248 8.49 4.20 -13.03
N GLY A 249 9.20 3.94 -11.94
CA GLY A 249 9.16 4.76 -10.72
C GLY A 249 7.90 4.52 -9.90
N ASP A 250 7.76 3.28 -9.39
CA ASP A 250 6.68 2.87 -8.48
C ASP A 250 6.66 3.76 -7.24
N VAL A 251 5.63 4.60 -7.13
CA VAL A 251 5.51 5.56 -6.03
C VAL A 251 5.19 4.85 -4.73
N PHE A 252 4.21 3.95 -4.72
CA PHE A 252 3.79 3.31 -3.47
C PHE A 252 4.88 2.40 -2.89
N GLY A 253 5.57 1.64 -3.74
CA GLY A 253 6.70 0.82 -3.29
C GLY A 253 7.84 1.65 -2.69
N ASN A 254 8.18 2.79 -3.30
CA ASN A 254 9.21 3.70 -2.76
C ASN A 254 8.77 4.37 -1.45
N VAL A 255 7.51 4.79 -1.34
CA VAL A 255 6.90 5.32 -0.10
C VAL A 255 6.99 4.29 1.03
N LEU A 256 6.60 3.04 0.76
CA LEU A 256 6.69 1.96 1.75
C LEU A 256 8.13 1.60 2.11
N ALA A 257 9.08 1.67 1.17
CA ALA A 257 10.49 1.45 1.48
C ALA A 257 11.02 2.44 2.52
N VAL A 258 10.54 3.69 2.50
CA VAL A 258 10.84 4.69 3.54
C VAL A 258 10.13 4.34 4.85
N LEU A 259 8.81 4.18 4.83
CA LEU A 259 8.01 3.94 6.03
C LEU A 259 8.36 2.64 6.75
N CYS A 260 8.74 1.60 6.03
CA CYS A 260 9.16 0.32 6.58
C CYS A 260 10.63 0.29 7.04
N GLY A 261 11.39 1.36 6.80
CA GLY A 261 12.79 1.47 7.22
C GLY A 261 13.80 0.74 6.34
N LEU A 262 13.44 0.40 5.09
CA LEU A 262 14.38 -0.16 4.11
C LEU A 262 15.28 0.90 3.48
N ALA A 263 14.77 2.10 3.26
CA ALA A 263 15.55 3.22 2.80
C ALA A 263 16.27 3.86 3.99
N GLY A 264 17.59 3.89 3.98
CA GLY A 264 18.35 4.72 4.92
C GLY A 264 18.13 6.22 4.66
N ASP A 265 18.43 7.08 5.63
CA ASP A 265 18.09 8.52 5.62
C ASP A 265 18.43 9.24 4.31
N ALA A 266 19.64 9.05 3.77
CA ALA A 266 20.04 9.69 2.53
C ALA A 266 19.21 9.23 1.33
N MET A 267 18.85 7.95 1.28
CA MET A 267 18.01 7.40 0.20
C MET A 267 16.55 7.84 0.37
N ALA A 268 16.04 7.91 1.59
CA ALA A 268 14.69 8.38 1.88
C ALA A 268 14.47 9.83 1.42
N HIS A 269 15.41 10.72 1.72
CA HIS A 269 15.37 12.11 1.22
C HIS A 269 15.50 12.19 -0.31
N GLU A 270 16.34 11.36 -0.93
CA GLU A 270 16.48 11.35 -2.40
C GLU A 270 15.22 10.82 -3.09
N ILE A 271 14.53 9.82 -2.50
CA ILE A 271 13.21 9.35 -2.96
C ILE A 271 12.21 10.51 -2.94
N VAL A 272 12.04 11.18 -1.80
CA VAL A 272 11.08 12.29 -1.66
C VAL A 272 11.40 13.40 -2.67
N LYS A 273 12.66 13.82 -2.78
CA LYS A 273 13.11 14.83 -3.74
C LYS A 273 12.77 14.42 -5.18
N THR A 274 13.03 13.16 -5.55
CA THR A 274 12.80 12.66 -6.91
C THR A 274 11.31 12.56 -7.23
N LEU A 275 10.49 12.10 -6.28
CA LEU A 275 9.03 12.01 -6.44
C LEU A 275 8.42 13.41 -6.61
N ARG A 276 8.81 14.39 -5.78
CA ARG A 276 8.35 15.78 -5.90
C ARG A 276 8.78 16.42 -7.22
N ALA A 277 10.02 16.21 -7.63
CA ALA A 277 10.52 16.70 -8.93
C ALA A 277 9.78 16.08 -10.13
N SER A 278 9.14 14.92 -9.92
CA SER A 278 8.28 14.26 -10.91
C SER A 278 6.80 14.70 -10.82
N HIS A 279 6.47 15.66 -9.95
CA HIS A 279 5.12 16.19 -9.73
C HIS A 279 4.07 15.09 -9.48
N VAL A 280 4.44 14.01 -8.75
CA VAL A 280 3.50 12.92 -8.47
C VAL A 280 2.40 13.33 -7.50
N ASP A 281 2.64 14.38 -6.73
CA ASP A 281 1.79 14.91 -5.65
C ASP A 281 0.95 16.14 -6.07
N ASP A 282 0.97 16.52 -7.34
CA ASP A 282 0.25 17.67 -7.88
C ASP A 282 -0.73 17.24 -8.99
N PRO A 283 -2.01 17.72 -9.00
CA PRO A 283 -2.67 18.55 -8.01
C PRO A 283 -3.27 17.80 -6.81
N TYR A 284 -3.30 16.46 -6.87
CA TYR A 284 -3.67 15.56 -5.77
C TYR A 284 -2.56 14.54 -5.53
N PRO A 285 -2.24 14.18 -4.29
CA PRO A 285 -1.34 13.08 -3.99
C PRO A 285 -2.06 11.74 -4.14
N VAL A 286 -1.47 10.69 -4.75
CA VAL A 286 -0.27 10.72 -5.59
C VAL A 286 -0.48 9.87 -6.84
N ARG A 287 0.23 10.18 -7.93
CA ARG A 287 0.30 9.26 -9.08
C ARG A 287 1.02 7.98 -8.70
N THR A 288 0.59 6.87 -9.26
CA THR A 288 1.14 5.53 -8.95
C THR A 288 2.53 5.30 -9.49
N VAL A 289 2.90 5.95 -10.59
CA VAL A 289 4.22 5.86 -11.21
C VAL A 289 4.69 7.25 -11.68
N THR A 290 6.00 7.47 -11.70
CA THR A 290 6.57 8.72 -12.22
C THR A 290 6.53 8.78 -13.74
N ARG A 291 6.56 7.61 -14.40
CA ARG A 291 6.51 7.47 -15.87
C ARG A 291 5.64 6.28 -16.24
N PRO A 292 4.48 6.54 -16.84
CA PRO A 292 3.64 5.47 -17.34
C PRO A 292 4.33 4.61 -18.40
N ILE A 293 3.94 3.35 -18.46
CA ILE A 293 4.38 2.36 -19.45
C ILE A 293 3.47 2.48 -20.68
N ASP A 294 4.07 2.83 -21.82
CA ASP A 294 3.38 2.88 -23.12
C ASP A 294 3.28 1.51 -23.77
N GLU A 295 2.37 1.34 -24.74
CA GLU A 295 2.19 0.09 -25.49
C GLU A 295 3.46 -0.37 -26.25
N GLY A 296 4.32 0.54 -26.61
CA GLY A 296 5.61 0.24 -27.27
C GLY A 296 6.76 -0.08 -26.32
N HIS A 297 6.53 -0.04 -25.01
CA HIS A 297 7.56 -0.30 -24.01
C HIS A 297 7.75 -1.80 -23.78
N ASP A 298 8.99 -2.25 -23.53
CA ASP A 298 9.32 -3.67 -23.29
C ASP A 298 8.55 -4.31 -22.12
N LEU A 299 8.13 -3.50 -21.16
CA LEU A 299 7.32 -3.94 -20.02
C LEU A 299 5.82 -3.97 -20.32
N TRP A 300 5.34 -3.45 -21.44
CA TRP A 300 3.93 -3.51 -21.77
C TRP A 300 3.43 -4.95 -21.89
N ARG A 301 2.28 -5.22 -21.33
CA ARG A 301 1.58 -6.51 -21.45
C ARG A 301 0.19 -6.31 -22.00
N ALA A 302 -0.26 -7.23 -22.85
CA ALA A 302 -1.59 -7.13 -23.49
C ALA A 302 -2.74 -6.99 -22.48
N TYR A 303 -2.62 -7.58 -21.29
CA TYR A 303 -3.64 -7.46 -20.25
C TYR A 303 -3.74 -6.03 -19.67
N MET A 304 -2.71 -5.20 -19.78
CA MET A 304 -2.77 -3.79 -19.34
C MET A 304 -3.80 -2.99 -20.15
N GLY A 305 -3.92 -3.30 -21.46
CA GLY A 305 -4.94 -2.69 -22.33
C GLY A 305 -6.33 -3.28 -22.14
N ARG A 306 -6.47 -4.41 -21.43
CA ARG A 306 -7.77 -5.04 -21.20
C ARG A 306 -8.68 -4.11 -20.41
N HIS A 307 -9.94 -4.01 -20.84
CA HIS A 307 -10.94 -3.10 -20.27
C HIS A 307 -10.59 -1.60 -20.39
N ARG A 308 -9.54 -1.23 -21.12
CA ARG A 308 -9.10 0.16 -21.34
C ARG A 308 -8.89 0.96 -20.06
N GLN A 309 -8.42 0.31 -18.98
CA GLN A 309 -8.31 0.99 -17.69
C GLN A 309 -6.87 1.19 -17.21
N ASN A 310 -5.84 0.61 -17.86
CA ASN A 310 -4.45 0.74 -17.41
C ASN A 310 -3.52 1.27 -18.53
N HIS A 311 -4.07 2.07 -19.46
CA HIS A 311 -3.26 2.87 -20.39
C HIS A 311 -2.50 3.96 -19.62
N PRO A 312 -1.50 4.63 -20.21
CA PRO A 312 -0.79 5.72 -19.56
C PRO A 312 -1.72 6.71 -18.87
N HIS A 313 -1.36 7.10 -17.64
CA HIS A 313 -2.11 8.00 -16.74
C HIS A 313 -3.44 7.44 -16.19
N GLN A 314 -3.67 6.15 -16.35
CA GLN A 314 -4.85 5.47 -15.82
C GLN A 314 -4.44 4.46 -14.74
N TYR A 315 -5.36 4.18 -13.83
CA TYR A 315 -5.33 3.11 -12.83
C TYR A 315 -3.93 2.95 -12.20
N HIS A 316 -3.30 1.75 -12.28
CA HIS A 316 -1.96 1.53 -11.72
C HIS A 316 -0.83 2.11 -12.60
N ASN A 317 -1.12 2.55 -13.82
CA ASN A 317 -0.14 3.07 -14.77
C ASN A 317 -0.16 4.61 -14.84
N GLY A 318 -0.13 5.26 -13.67
CA GLY A 318 -0.07 6.71 -13.55
C GLY A 318 -1.38 7.40 -13.18
N GLY A 319 -2.41 6.66 -12.78
CA GLY A 319 -3.59 7.21 -12.11
C GLY A 319 -3.23 7.76 -10.73
N ILE A 320 -4.02 8.70 -10.20
CA ILE A 320 -3.85 9.28 -8.86
C ILE A 320 -4.71 8.49 -7.88
N TRP A 321 -4.10 7.98 -6.80
CA TRP A 321 -4.77 7.18 -5.80
C TRP A 321 -4.68 7.85 -4.42
N PRO A 322 -5.80 8.40 -3.91
CA PRO A 322 -5.79 9.16 -2.66
C PRO A 322 -5.34 8.35 -1.44
N PHE A 323 -5.58 7.03 -1.39
CA PHE A 323 -5.10 6.22 -0.28
C PHE A 323 -3.56 6.20 -0.22
N ILE A 324 -2.86 6.12 -1.36
CA ILE A 324 -1.39 6.23 -1.39
C ILE A 324 -0.97 7.63 -0.97
N GLY A 325 -1.79 8.66 -1.27
CA GLY A 325 -1.59 10.02 -0.78
C GLY A 325 -1.50 10.09 0.74
N GLY A 326 -2.31 9.32 1.47
CA GLY A 326 -2.19 9.20 2.92
C GLY A 326 -0.84 8.63 3.36
N PHE A 327 -0.34 7.58 2.70
CA PHE A 327 1.01 7.03 2.95
C PHE A 327 2.12 8.02 2.56
N TRP A 328 1.93 8.80 1.50
CA TRP A 328 2.85 9.88 1.14
C TRP A 328 2.97 10.94 2.24
N VAL A 329 1.84 11.39 2.79
CA VAL A 329 1.82 12.31 3.94
C VAL A 329 2.59 11.72 5.13
N MET A 330 2.36 10.46 5.44
CA MET A 330 3.08 9.76 6.51
C MET A 330 4.59 9.69 6.23
N THR A 331 4.98 9.49 4.98
CA THR A 331 6.40 9.50 4.57
C THR A 331 7.04 10.86 4.80
N LEU A 332 6.40 11.94 4.39
CA LEU A 332 6.90 13.30 4.63
C LEU A 332 7.03 13.58 6.13
N ALA A 333 6.01 13.21 6.92
CA ALA A 333 6.00 13.40 8.36
C ALA A 333 7.13 12.60 9.06
N SER A 334 7.41 11.36 8.60
CA SER A 334 8.49 10.52 9.15
C SER A 334 9.89 11.11 8.95
N LEU A 335 10.06 11.93 7.93
CA LEU A 335 11.31 12.64 7.62
C LEU A 335 11.40 14.05 8.23
N GLY A 336 10.42 14.44 9.06
CA GLY A 336 10.38 15.76 9.68
C GLY A 336 9.89 16.89 8.76
N LEU A 337 9.44 16.59 7.55
CA LEU A 337 8.90 17.54 6.57
C LEU A 337 7.44 17.89 6.90
N GLN A 338 7.22 18.48 8.08
CA GLN A 338 5.90 18.65 8.68
C GLN A 338 4.99 19.60 7.90
N GLU A 339 5.52 20.70 7.36
CA GLU A 339 4.73 21.66 6.60
C GLU A 339 4.26 21.07 5.28
N GLU A 340 5.17 20.42 4.55
CA GLU A 340 4.85 19.72 3.31
C GLU A 340 3.83 18.59 3.56
N ALA A 341 3.98 17.86 4.66
CA ALA A 341 3.04 16.82 5.02
C ALA A 341 1.63 17.37 5.30
N ARG A 342 1.52 18.55 5.95
CA ARG A 342 0.23 19.22 6.16
C ARG A 342 -0.39 19.72 4.84
N GLU A 343 0.41 20.29 3.94
CA GLU A 343 -0.05 20.69 2.60
C GLU A 343 -0.59 19.50 1.82
N GLN A 344 0.14 18.38 1.84
CA GLN A 344 -0.27 17.17 1.15
C GLN A 344 -1.51 16.51 1.79
N LEU A 345 -1.69 16.61 3.11
CA LEU A 345 -2.92 16.16 3.78
C LEU A 345 -4.15 16.93 3.28
N VAL A 346 -4.01 18.24 3.08
CA VAL A 346 -5.07 19.08 2.45
C VAL A 346 -5.34 18.61 1.03
N GLY A 347 -4.31 18.21 0.28
CA GLY A 347 -4.45 17.62 -1.07
C GLY A 347 -5.25 16.31 -1.05
N VAL A 348 -4.98 15.41 -0.09
CA VAL A 348 -5.77 14.18 0.11
C VAL A 348 -7.22 14.51 0.47
N ALA A 349 -7.44 15.47 1.36
CA ALA A 349 -8.79 15.91 1.74
C ALA A 349 -9.58 16.43 0.53
N ARG A 350 -8.98 17.26 -0.32
CA ARG A 350 -9.59 17.74 -1.58
C ARG A 350 -9.94 16.60 -2.54
N ALA A 351 -9.05 15.61 -2.68
CA ALA A 351 -9.31 14.44 -3.51
C ALA A 351 -10.51 13.62 -2.98
N ASN A 352 -10.64 13.47 -1.66
CA ASN A 352 -11.75 12.76 -1.04
C ASN A 352 -13.06 13.56 -1.10
N GLU A 353 -12.99 14.91 -1.00
CA GLU A 353 -14.14 15.81 -1.12
C GLU A 353 -14.70 15.85 -2.54
N ALA A 354 -13.88 15.61 -3.55
CA ALA A 354 -14.25 15.72 -4.94
C ALA A 354 -15.58 14.98 -5.24
N ALA A 355 -16.48 15.66 -5.95
CA ALA A 355 -17.83 15.19 -6.24
C ALA A 355 -18.70 14.90 -4.97
N GLY A 356 -18.50 15.67 -3.88
CA GLY A 356 -19.33 15.63 -2.67
C GLY A 356 -18.97 14.46 -1.75
N TRP A 357 -17.75 14.40 -1.29
CA TRP A 357 -17.23 13.33 -0.40
C TRP A 357 -17.39 11.93 -0.98
N ARG A 358 -17.07 11.85 -2.27
CA ARG A 358 -17.25 10.59 -3.01
C ARG A 358 -16.23 9.53 -2.65
N PHE A 359 -15.07 9.88 -2.08
CA PHE A 359 -13.97 8.96 -1.79
C PHE A 359 -13.68 8.06 -2.99
N THR A 360 -13.43 8.72 -4.12
CA THR A 360 -13.22 8.06 -5.42
C THR A 360 -11.96 7.20 -5.40
N GLU A 361 -12.03 6.00 -5.96
CA GLU A 361 -10.92 5.04 -5.96
C GLU A 361 -9.64 5.64 -6.55
N TRP A 362 -9.73 6.21 -7.75
CA TRP A 362 -8.62 6.87 -8.41
C TRP A 362 -9.09 7.98 -9.36
N PHE A 363 -8.17 8.85 -9.73
CA PHE A 363 -8.38 9.89 -10.73
C PHE A 363 -7.45 9.67 -11.91
N HIS A 364 -7.90 10.04 -13.11
CA HIS A 364 -7.03 10.04 -14.28
C HIS A 364 -5.87 11.02 -14.10
N GLY A 365 -4.62 10.56 -14.23
CA GLY A 365 -3.41 11.31 -13.88
C GLY A 365 -3.17 12.62 -14.63
N GLN A 366 -3.89 12.88 -15.72
CA GLN A 366 -3.80 14.13 -16.50
C GLN A 366 -5.11 14.92 -16.48
N THR A 367 -6.25 14.25 -16.73
CA THR A 367 -7.54 14.94 -16.85
C THR A 367 -8.22 15.19 -15.51
N LEU A 368 -7.74 14.55 -14.45
CA LEU A 368 -8.29 14.58 -13.08
C LEU A 368 -9.74 14.07 -12.99
N GLN A 369 -10.22 13.37 -14.02
CA GLN A 369 -11.53 12.76 -13.99
C GLN A 369 -11.60 11.69 -12.90
N PRO A 370 -12.61 11.75 -12.00
CA PRO A 370 -12.85 10.71 -11.01
C PRO A 370 -13.22 9.39 -11.69
N MET A 371 -12.52 8.32 -11.31
CA MET A 371 -12.63 7.01 -11.94
C MET A 371 -12.77 5.90 -10.87
N GLY A 372 -13.09 4.71 -11.31
CA GLY A 372 -13.17 3.54 -10.43
C GLY A 372 -14.40 3.53 -9.54
N MET A 373 -14.26 2.91 -8.37
CA MET A 373 -15.34 2.70 -7.40
C MET A 373 -15.45 3.89 -6.44
N PRO A 374 -16.63 4.46 -6.19
CA PRO A 374 -16.83 5.43 -5.12
C PRO A 374 -16.94 4.76 -3.75
N GLY A 375 -16.76 5.54 -2.68
CA GLY A 375 -16.97 5.09 -1.32
C GLY A 375 -15.89 4.15 -0.82
N GLN A 376 -14.65 4.35 -1.24
CA GLN A 376 -13.50 3.52 -0.90
C GLN A 376 -13.09 3.65 0.57
N SER A 377 -13.20 2.54 1.34
CA SER A 377 -12.86 2.52 2.76
C SER A 377 -11.40 2.85 3.04
N TRP A 378 -10.48 2.33 2.24
CA TRP A 378 -9.05 2.60 2.43
C TRP A 378 -8.64 4.05 2.17
N ASN A 379 -9.40 4.82 1.36
CA ASN A 379 -9.14 6.26 1.20
C ASN A 379 -9.39 7.01 2.50
N ALA A 380 -10.51 6.71 3.15
CA ALA A 380 -10.84 7.26 4.46
C ALA A 380 -9.82 6.85 5.53
N ALA A 381 -9.48 5.57 5.55
CA ALA A 381 -8.52 5.01 6.50
C ALA A 381 -7.12 5.63 6.35
N ALA A 382 -6.59 5.71 5.13
CA ALA A 382 -5.27 6.29 4.88
C ALA A 382 -5.19 7.77 5.27
N PHE A 383 -6.26 8.54 5.02
CA PHE A 383 -6.37 9.92 5.48
C PHE A 383 -6.32 10.01 7.02
N LEU A 384 -7.11 9.20 7.73
CA LEU A 384 -7.14 9.18 9.20
C LEU A 384 -5.79 8.77 9.80
N CYS A 385 -5.12 7.77 9.22
CA CYS A 385 -3.78 7.36 9.61
C CYS A 385 -2.78 8.52 9.46
N ALA A 386 -2.81 9.21 8.32
CA ALA A 386 -1.93 10.34 8.03
C ALA A 386 -2.17 11.50 8.99
N GLN A 387 -3.43 11.87 9.22
CA GLN A 387 -3.79 12.90 10.19
C GLN A 387 -3.34 12.54 11.61
N ARG A 388 -3.60 11.30 12.06
CA ARG A 388 -3.18 10.84 13.39
C ARG A 388 -1.66 10.89 13.54
N MET A 389 -0.90 10.46 12.55
CA MET A 389 0.56 10.53 12.58
C MET A 389 1.08 11.97 12.68
N LEU A 390 0.48 12.92 11.96
CA LEU A 390 0.82 14.36 12.09
C LEU A 390 0.50 14.94 13.46
N LEU A 391 -0.52 14.43 14.16
CA LEU A 391 -0.91 14.89 15.48
C LEU A 391 -0.08 14.23 16.60
N THR A 392 0.27 12.95 16.45
CA THR A 392 0.88 12.15 17.53
C THR A 392 2.36 11.85 17.31
N GLY A 393 2.87 11.97 16.09
CA GLY A 393 4.19 11.53 15.68
C GLY A 393 4.33 10.00 15.56
N GLN A 394 3.26 9.22 15.78
CA GLN A 394 3.31 7.76 15.78
C GLN A 394 2.91 7.21 14.39
N SER A 395 3.81 6.42 13.79
CA SER A 395 3.50 5.70 12.55
C SER A 395 2.55 4.52 12.82
N PRO A 396 1.53 4.31 11.99
CA PRO A 396 0.67 3.13 12.09
C PRO A 396 1.31 1.84 11.56
N ILE A 397 2.41 1.96 10.82
CA ILE A 397 3.18 0.85 10.25
C ILE A 397 4.64 0.92 10.67
#